data_459937ea7cbf25c143a91cf0dbed82f9
#
_entry.id   459937ea7cbf25c143a91cf0dbed82f9
#
_cell.length_a   1.000
_cell.length_b   1.000
_cell.length_c   1.000
_cell.angle_alpha   90.00
_cell.angle_beta   90.00
_cell.angle_gamma   90.00
#
_symmetry.space_group_name_H-M   'P 1'
#
loop_
_entity.id
_entity.type
_entity.pdbx_description
1 polymer ?
#
loop_
_entity_poly.entity_id
_entity_poly.type
_entity_poly.pdbx_seq_one_letter_code
_entity_poly.pdbx_strand_id
1 'polypeptide(L)'
;MKNVHLKYQPIITLLARLILGAVLLAAGGLKAFKPSESAGAVAAYKILPNNIAHIIGYALPWLEIAVGILLIIGLSVRFAAVVSALVMLVFVAAIISVWARGILIDCGCFGGGGAIDPSKAAEVHRTYLIEILRDLSLAILGAYLYFFPYGRLSIEKSIANNEEQ
;
A
#
# COMPACT_ATOMS: atom_id res chain seq x y z
N MET A 1 -4.04 5.56 33.23
CA MET A 1 -3.65 5.69 31.81
C MET A 1 -4.23 4.60 30.92
N LYS A 2 -4.54 3.36 31.38
CA LYS A 2 -5.17 2.29 30.57
C LYS A 2 -6.57 2.62 30.02
N ASN A 3 -7.39 3.37 30.75
CA ASN A 3 -8.79 3.65 30.36
C ASN A 3 -8.94 4.67 29.22
N VAL A 4 -7.95 5.53 28.98
CA VAL A 4 -7.97 6.51 27.87
C VAL A 4 -7.72 5.82 26.54
N HIS A 5 -6.81 4.85 26.48
CA HIS A 5 -6.52 4.07 25.28
C HIS A 5 -7.76 3.30 24.77
N LEU A 6 -8.53 2.68 25.67
CA LEU A 6 -9.73 1.92 25.31
C LEU A 6 -10.86 2.78 24.72
N LYS A 7 -10.95 4.06 25.13
CA LYS A 7 -11.99 4.99 24.65
C LYS A 7 -11.74 5.47 23.21
N TYR A 8 -10.47 5.73 22.84
CA TYR A 8 -10.11 6.30 21.53
C TYR A 8 -9.66 5.24 20.51
N GLN A 9 -9.34 4.02 20.95
CA GLN A 9 -8.91 2.93 20.08
C GLN A 9 -9.84 2.69 18.87
N PRO A 10 -11.19 2.62 19.01
CA PRO A 10 -12.04 2.37 17.86
C PRO A 10 -12.07 3.51 16.84
N ILE A 11 -11.77 4.74 17.26
CA ILE A 11 -11.64 5.89 16.36
C ILE A 11 -10.30 5.85 15.64
N ILE A 12 -9.22 5.56 16.36
CA ILE A 12 -7.88 5.43 15.78
C ILE A 12 -7.86 4.31 14.73
N THR A 13 -8.45 3.16 15.04
CA THR A 13 -8.58 2.04 14.10
C THR A 13 -9.40 2.44 12.86
N LEU A 14 -10.50 3.17 13.02
CA LEU A 14 -11.28 3.67 11.88
C LEU A 14 -10.46 4.61 11.01
N LEU A 15 -9.77 5.58 11.60
CA LEU A 15 -8.92 6.52 10.87
C LEU A 15 -7.77 5.79 10.14
N ALA A 16 -7.09 4.86 10.81
CA ALA A 16 -6.03 4.06 10.21
C ALA A 16 -6.53 3.26 8.98
N ARG A 17 -7.72 2.64 9.08
CA ARG A 17 -8.36 1.93 7.96
C ARG A 17 -8.68 2.87 6.80
N LEU A 18 -9.27 4.03 7.08
CA LEU A 18 -9.64 5.01 6.05
C LEU A 18 -8.41 5.58 5.36
N ILE A 19 -7.36 5.92 6.10
CA ILE A 19 -6.10 6.43 5.54
C ILE A 19 -5.46 5.37 4.64
N LEU A 20 -5.21 4.16 5.17
CA LEU A 20 -4.55 3.10 4.42
C LEU A 20 -5.39 2.66 3.21
N GLY A 21 -6.71 2.53 3.38
CA GLY A 21 -7.64 2.17 2.32
C GLY A 21 -7.72 3.24 1.22
N ALA A 22 -7.78 4.52 1.59
CA ALA A 22 -7.82 5.63 0.63
C ALA A 22 -6.52 5.73 -0.19
N VAL A 23 -5.37 5.55 0.46
CA VAL A 23 -4.06 5.54 -0.23
C VAL A 23 -4.00 4.40 -1.25
N LEU A 24 -4.40 3.18 -0.87
CA LEU A 24 -4.41 2.03 -1.76
C LEU A 24 -5.41 2.21 -2.92
N LEU A 25 -6.60 2.75 -2.66
CA LEU A 25 -7.57 3.05 -3.71
C LEU A 25 -7.05 4.11 -4.69
N ALA A 26 -6.42 5.16 -4.18
CA ALA A 26 -5.83 6.19 -5.04
C ALA A 26 -4.69 5.62 -5.89
N ALA A 27 -3.77 4.87 -5.28
CA ALA A 27 -2.65 4.24 -5.98
C ALA A 27 -3.12 3.23 -7.05
N GLY A 28 -4.01 2.33 -6.67
CA GLY A 28 -4.57 1.34 -7.59
C GLY A 28 -5.43 1.97 -8.68
N GLY A 29 -6.26 2.95 -8.34
CA GLY A 29 -7.10 3.67 -9.30
C GLY A 29 -6.29 4.39 -10.37
N LEU A 30 -5.28 5.16 -9.99
CA LEU A 30 -4.40 5.85 -10.94
C LEU A 30 -3.69 4.89 -11.90
N LYS A 31 -3.25 3.73 -11.40
CA LYS A 31 -2.58 2.69 -12.20
C LYS A 31 -3.54 1.88 -13.08
N ALA A 32 -4.77 1.62 -12.60
CA ALA A 32 -5.77 0.85 -13.34
C ALA A 32 -6.20 1.51 -14.67
N PHE A 33 -6.19 2.84 -14.72
CA PHE A 33 -6.47 3.59 -15.96
C PHE A 33 -5.30 3.63 -16.94
N LYS A 34 -4.10 3.20 -16.51
CA LYS A 34 -2.86 3.21 -17.31
C LYS A 34 -2.09 1.89 -17.15
N PRO A 35 -2.67 0.77 -17.54
CA PRO A 35 -2.13 -0.56 -17.24
C PRO A 35 -0.75 -0.79 -17.86
N SER A 36 -0.48 -0.26 -19.05
CA SER A 36 0.84 -0.37 -19.70
C SER A 36 1.93 0.40 -18.96
N GLU A 37 1.61 1.59 -18.39
CA GLU A 37 2.55 2.36 -17.57
C GLU A 37 2.85 1.60 -16.26
N SER A 38 1.81 1.02 -15.62
CA SER A 38 1.98 0.19 -14.42
C SER A 38 2.88 -1.02 -14.68
N ALA A 39 2.67 -1.72 -15.80
CA ALA A 39 3.51 -2.85 -16.18
C ALA A 39 4.97 -2.41 -16.47
N GLY A 40 5.15 -1.29 -17.16
CA GLY A 40 6.46 -0.69 -17.41
C GLY A 40 7.18 -0.26 -16.14
N ALA A 41 6.45 0.31 -15.17
CA ALA A 41 7.00 0.68 -13.87
C ALA A 41 7.58 -0.53 -13.13
N VAL A 42 6.86 -1.64 -13.05
CA VAL A 42 7.37 -2.88 -12.42
C VAL A 42 8.58 -3.44 -13.18
N ALA A 43 8.57 -3.41 -14.50
CA ALA A 43 9.70 -3.85 -15.32
C ALA A 43 10.95 -2.97 -15.15
N ALA A 44 10.78 -1.67 -14.89
CA ALA A 44 11.89 -0.72 -14.72
C ALA A 44 12.77 -1.04 -13.49
N TYR A 45 12.24 -1.73 -12.48
CA TYR A 45 13.03 -2.19 -11.33
C TYR A 45 14.08 -3.24 -11.69
N LYS A 46 13.96 -3.93 -12.83
CA LYS A 46 14.92 -4.96 -13.30
C LYS A 46 15.25 -6.02 -12.25
N ILE A 47 14.25 -6.41 -11.46
CA ILE A 47 14.34 -7.46 -10.43
C ILE A 47 13.83 -8.79 -11.00
N LEU A 48 12.81 -8.72 -11.86
CA LEU A 48 12.12 -9.87 -12.43
C LEU A 48 12.31 -9.92 -13.96
N PRO A 49 12.19 -11.13 -14.57
CA PRO A 49 12.05 -11.23 -16.03
C PRO A 49 10.87 -10.40 -16.53
N ASN A 50 11.01 -9.76 -17.71
CA ASN A 50 10.03 -8.80 -18.21
C ASN A 50 8.60 -9.37 -18.28
N ASN A 51 8.43 -10.62 -18.70
CA ASN A 51 7.12 -11.28 -18.77
C ASN A 51 6.43 -11.33 -17.40
N ILE A 52 7.17 -11.71 -16.35
CA ILE A 52 6.64 -11.77 -14.96
C ILE A 52 6.37 -10.36 -14.43
N ALA A 53 7.28 -9.43 -14.68
CA ALA A 53 7.13 -8.03 -14.27
C ALA A 53 5.85 -7.39 -14.84
N HIS A 54 5.56 -7.66 -16.12
CA HIS A 54 4.33 -7.17 -16.77
C HIS A 54 3.07 -7.79 -16.14
N ILE A 55 3.06 -9.12 -15.90
CA ILE A 55 1.90 -9.79 -15.27
C ILE A 55 1.62 -9.16 -13.89
N ILE A 56 2.66 -8.99 -13.08
CA ILE A 56 2.53 -8.35 -11.76
C ILE A 56 2.03 -6.91 -11.90
N GLY A 57 2.60 -6.12 -12.82
CA GLY A 57 2.21 -4.74 -13.03
C GLY A 57 0.76 -4.57 -13.50
N TYR A 58 0.20 -5.53 -14.23
CA TYR A 58 -1.23 -5.56 -14.58
C TYR A 58 -2.12 -5.99 -13.42
N ALA A 59 -1.67 -6.91 -12.57
CA ALA A 59 -2.45 -7.43 -11.45
C ALA A 59 -2.45 -6.49 -10.22
N LEU A 60 -1.33 -5.78 -9.99
CA LEU A 60 -1.09 -4.97 -8.80
C LEU A 60 -2.18 -3.91 -8.55
N PRO A 61 -2.62 -3.11 -9.54
CA PRO A 61 -3.66 -2.10 -9.33
C PRO A 61 -4.98 -2.70 -8.81
N TRP A 62 -5.35 -3.85 -9.32
CA TRP A 62 -6.58 -4.53 -8.90
C TRP A 62 -6.47 -5.08 -7.48
N LEU A 63 -5.30 -5.58 -7.09
CA LEU A 63 -5.02 -5.98 -5.72
C LEU A 63 -5.12 -4.78 -4.76
N GLU A 64 -4.52 -3.64 -5.11
CA GLU A 64 -4.57 -2.41 -4.31
C GLU A 64 -6.01 -1.91 -4.15
N ILE A 65 -6.80 -1.89 -5.22
CA ILE A 65 -8.21 -1.51 -5.18
C ILE A 65 -9.01 -2.46 -4.28
N ALA A 66 -8.88 -3.76 -4.48
CA ALA A 66 -9.62 -4.75 -3.69
C ALA A 66 -9.32 -4.65 -2.19
N VAL A 67 -8.03 -4.57 -1.83
CA VAL A 67 -7.58 -4.43 -0.45
C VAL A 67 -8.02 -3.09 0.15
N GLY A 68 -7.94 -2.00 -0.62
CA GLY A 68 -8.42 -0.68 -0.21
C GLY A 68 -9.91 -0.67 0.10
N ILE A 69 -10.74 -1.32 -0.72
CA ILE A 69 -12.18 -1.48 -0.48
C ILE A 69 -12.42 -2.28 0.80
N LEU A 70 -11.76 -3.43 0.99
CA LEU A 70 -11.90 -4.26 2.19
C LEU A 70 -11.60 -3.48 3.48
N LEU A 71 -10.55 -2.64 3.46
CA LEU A 71 -10.19 -1.78 4.59
C LEU A 71 -11.26 -0.73 4.88
N ILE A 72 -11.79 -0.05 3.86
CA ILE A 72 -12.77 1.01 4.04
C ILE A 72 -14.08 0.45 4.59
N ILE A 73 -14.61 -0.62 3.99
CA ILE A 73 -15.85 -1.25 4.47
C ILE A 73 -15.67 -2.01 5.78
N GLY A 74 -14.42 -2.36 6.14
CA GLY A 74 -14.09 -3.06 7.37
C GLY A 74 -14.47 -4.54 7.36
N LEU A 75 -14.29 -5.18 6.23
CA LEU A 75 -14.45 -6.60 6.05
C LEU A 75 -13.08 -7.27 6.01
N SER A 76 -12.89 -8.35 6.77
CA SER A 76 -11.61 -9.09 6.86
C SER A 76 -10.41 -8.17 7.09
N VAL A 77 -10.56 -7.23 8.03
CA VAL A 77 -9.56 -6.17 8.30
C VAL A 77 -8.17 -6.72 8.55
N ARG A 78 -8.04 -7.85 9.27
CA ARG A 78 -6.74 -8.48 9.54
C ARG A 78 -6.04 -8.94 8.26
N PHE A 79 -6.79 -9.62 7.38
CA PHE A 79 -6.25 -10.09 6.10
C PHE A 79 -5.81 -8.91 5.22
N ALA A 80 -6.69 -7.92 5.05
CA ALA A 80 -6.41 -6.73 4.27
C ALA A 80 -5.21 -5.94 4.82
N ALA A 81 -5.06 -5.85 6.14
CA ALA A 81 -3.94 -5.21 6.81
C ALA A 81 -2.60 -5.92 6.55
N VAL A 82 -2.58 -7.26 6.61
CA VAL A 82 -1.37 -8.05 6.30
C VAL A 82 -0.98 -7.86 4.84
N VAL A 83 -1.94 -7.99 3.91
CA VAL A 83 -1.65 -7.81 2.47
C VAL A 83 -1.13 -6.40 2.20
N SER A 84 -1.75 -5.35 2.78
CA SER A 84 -1.29 -3.97 2.64
C SER A 84 0.14 -3.80 3.14
N ALA A 85 0.44 -4.30 4.34
CA ALA A 85 1.78 -4.19 4.93
C ALA A 85 2.82 -4.90 4.06
N LEU A 86 2.52 -6.10 3.55
CA LEU A 86 3.40 -6.85 2.66
C LEU A 86 3.65 -6.09 1.34
N VAL A 87 2.62 -5.54 0.72
CA VAL A 87 2.76 -4.75 -0.52
C VAL A 87 3.67 -3.54 -0.27
N MET A 88 3.47 -2.78 0.83
CA MET A 88 4.31 -1.64 1.18
C MET A 88 5.77 -2.05 1.42
N LEU A 89 6.01 -3.16 2.14
CA LEU A 89 7.36 -3.67 2.38
C LEU A 89 8.05 -4.14 1.10
N VAL A 90 7.31 -4.75 0.17
CA VAL A 90 7.84 -5.12 -1.16
C VAL A 90 8.24 -3.87 -1.94
N PHE A 91 7.45 -2.79 -1.92
CA PHE A 91 7.82 -1.52 -2.55
C PHE A 91 9.09 -0.93 -1.92
N VAL A 92 9.17 -0.88 -0.59
CA VAL A 92 10.37 -0.42 0.12
C VAL A 92 11.61 -1.23 -0.31
N ALA A 93 11.52 -2.56 -0.33
CA ALA A 93 12.62 -3.42 -0.75
C ALA A 93 13.02 -3.18 -2.22
N ALA A 94 12.02 -3.00 -3.10
CA ALA A 94 12.25 -2.71 -4.51
C ALA A 94 12.95 -1.37 -4.71
N ILE A 95 12.51 -0.29 -4.03
CA ILE A 95 13.14 1.03 -4.08
C ILE A 95 14.58 0.97 -3.55
N ILE A 96 14.82 0.32 -2.42
CA ILE A 96 16.18 0.14 -1.88
C ILE A 96 17.06 -0.62 -2.87
N SER A 97 16.52 -1.65 -3.53
CA SER A 97 17.25 -2.43 -4.54
C SER A 97 17.71 -1.58 -5.74
N VAL A 98 16.85 -0.73 -6.31
CA VAL A 98 17.24 0.14 -7.43
C VAL A 98 18.19 1.22 -6.98
N TRP A 99 18.00 1.79 -5.79
CA TRP A 99 18.89 2.80 -5.21
C TRP A 99 20.31 2.25 -5.02
N ALA A 100 20.44 1.05 -4.41
CA ALA A 100 21.71 0.38 -4.20
C ALA A 100 22.45 0.03 -5.52
N ARG A 101 21.68 -0.19 -6.60
CA ARG A 101 22.22 -0.47 -7.95
C ARG A 101 22.48 0.79 -8.78
N GLY A 102 22.21 1.99 -8.24
CA GLY A 102 22.36 3.25 -8.95
C GLY A 102 21.40 3.42 -10.14
N ILE A 103 20.27 2.72 -10.16
CA ILE A 103 19.25 2.82 -11.20
C ILE A 103 18.32 3.97 -10.86
N LEU A 104 18.17 4.92 -11.78
CA LEU A 104 17.28 6.08 -11.59
C LEU A 104 15.95 5.82 -12.30
N ILE A 105 14.91 5.60 -11.51
CA ILE A 105 13.53 5.39 -11.99
C ILE A 105 12.54 6.20 -11.17
N ASP A 106 11.38 6.47 -11.77
CA ASP A 106 10.17 6.80 -11.04
C ASP A 106 9.57 5.50 -10.50
N CYS A 107 9.26 5.42 -9.21
CA CYS A 107 8.76 4.19 -8.57
C CYS A 107 7.42 3.72 -9.12
N GLY A 108 6.64 4.60 -9.72
CA GLY A 108 5.31 4.28 -10.24
C GLY A 108 4.26 3.97 -9.17
N CYS A 109 4.50 4.31 -7.92
CA CYS A 109 3.57 4.01 -6.82
C CYS A 109 2.19 4.66 -7.00
N PHE A 110 2.14 5.88 -7.55
CA PHE A 110 0.91 6.62 -7.85
C PHE A 110 0.70 6.87 -9.36
N GLY A 111 1.12 5.95 -10.21
CA GLY A 111 1.09 6.10 -11.66
C GLY A 111 2.40 6.71 -12.18
N GLY A 112 2.60 6.69 -13.49
CA GLY A 112 3.89 6.96 -14.09
C GLY A 112 4.81 5.74 -14.00
N GLY A 113 6.09 5.97 -13.81
CA GLY A 113 7.12 4.93 -13.73
C GLY A 113 7.98 4.86 -14.99
N GLY A 114 9.22 4.45 -14.81
CA GLY A 114 10.18 4.31 -15.89
C GLY A 114 11.52 4.99 -15.59
N ALA A 115 12.44 4.94 -16.56
CA ALA A 115 13.77 5.50 -16.42
C ALA A 115 13.73 7.04 -16.36
N ILE A 116 14.53 7.62 -15.48
CA ILE A 116 14.70 9.08 -15.32
C ILE A 116 16.09 9.48 -15.80
N ASP A 117 16.17 10.70 -16.37
CA ASP A 117 17.42 11.27 -16.83
C ASP A 117 18.45 11.41 -15.70
N PRO A 118 19.72 11.02 -15.89
CA PRO A 118 20.77 11.11 -14.90
C PRO A 118 21.01 12.52 -14.34
N SER A 119 20.66 13.57 -15.07
CA SER A 119 20.75 14.96 -14.59
C SER A 119 19.87 15.25 -13.36
N LYS A 120 18.84 14.44 -13.13
CA LYS A 120 17.90 14.55 -12.02
C LYS A 120 18.22 13.62 -10.83
N ALA A 121 19.41 13.05 -10.77
CA ALA A 121 19.78 12.06 -9.75
C ALA A 121 19.54 12.55 -8.31
N ALA A 122 19.87 13.80 -7.99
CA ALA A 122 19.66 14.36 -6.65
C ALA A 122 18.17 14.44 -6.26
N GLU A 123 17.30 14.78 -7.22
CA GLU A 123 15.86 14.82 -7.03
C GLU A 123 15.29 13.41 -6.81
N VAL A 124 15.73 12.45 -7.61
CA VAL A 124 15.32 11.05 -7.51
C VAL A 124 15.70 10.44 -6.16
N HIS A 125 16.92 10.69 -5.66
CA HIS A 125 17.33 10.20 -4.34
C HIS A 125 16.48 10.77 -3.20
N ARG A 126 16.10 12.05 -3.29
CA ARG A 126 15.17 12.66 -2.32
C ARG A 126 13.79 12.01 -2.39
N THR A 127 13.31 11.75 -3.60
CA THR A 127 12.01 11.07 -3.83
C THR A 127 12.02 9.67 -3.23
N TYR A 128 13.07 8.88 -3.44
CA TYR A 128 13.21 7.55 -2.83
C TYR A 128 13.12 7.57 -1.30
N LEU A 129 13.76 8.54 -0.65
CA LEU A 129 13.65 8.68 0.82
C LEU A 129 12.22 8.95 1.25
N ILE A 130 11.53 9.87 0.58
CA ILE A 130 10.14 10.23 0.90
C ILE A 130 9.23 9.02 0.72
N GLU A 131 9.40 8.28 -0.36
CA GLU A 131 8.60 7.09 -0.68
C GLU A 131 8.84 5.96 0.32
N ILE A 132 10.10 5.69 0.68
CA ILE A 132 10.44 4.70 1.71
C ILE A 132 9.79 5.08 3.05
N LEU A 133 9.90 6.34 3.47
CA LEU A 133 9.30 6.80 4.73
C LEU A 133 7.79 6.70 4.72
N ARG A 134 7.14 7.08 3.62
CA ARG A 134 5.70 6.94 3.42
C ARG A 134 5.28 5.46 3.51
N ASP A 135 5.92 4.58 2.76
CA ASP A 135 5.53 3.17 2.67
C ASP A 135 5.81 2.43 3.98
N LEU A 136 6.89 2.75 4.69
CA LEU A 136 7.14 2.24 6.04
C LEU A 136 6.06 2.72 7.03
N SER A 137 5.64 3.98 6.95
CA SER A 137 4.55 4.51 7.78
C SER A 137 3.24 3.79 7.52
N LEU A 138 2.93 3.51 6.26
CA LEU A 138 1.74 2.75 5.86
C LEU A 138 1.84 1.27 6.27
N ALA A 139 3.03 0.65 6.20
CA ALA A 139 3.25 -0.70 6.71
C ALA A 139 3.04 -0.79 8.23
N ILE A 140 3.48 0.22 8.99
CA ILE A 140 3.24 0.32 10.44
C ILE A 140 1.73 0.45 10.73
N LEU A 141 0.99 1.25 9.94
CA LEU A 141 -0.47 1.31 10.05
C LEU A 141 -1.12 -0.04 9.77
N GLY A 142 -0.64 -0.78 8.76
CA GLY A 142 -1.08 -2.14 8.49
C GLY A 142 -0.81 -3.08 9.67
N ALA A 143 0.38 -3.05 10.23
CA ALA A 143 0.73 -3.83 11.43
C ALA A 143 -0.19 -3.45 12.63
N TYR A 144 -0.44 -2.17 12.85
CA TYR A 144 -1.38 -1.71 13.88
C TYR A 144 -2.78 -2.30 13.68
N LEU A 145 -3.31 -2.27 12.45
CA LEU A 145 -4.63 -2.80 12.11
C LEU A 145 -4.73 -4.32 12.28
N TYR A 146 -3.64 -5.05 12.09
CA TYR A 146 -3.58 -6.49 12.36
C TYR A 146 -3.82 -6.80 13.84
N PHE A 147 -3.18 -6.03 14.76
CA PHE A 147 -3.33 -6.22 16.21
C PHE A 147 -4.64 -5.64 16.75
N PHE A 148 -5.16 -4.55 16.13
CA PHE A 148 -6.34 -3.82 16.57
C PHE A 148 -7.38 -3.69 15.45
N PRO A 149 -7.98 -4.82 14.95
CA PRO A 149 -8.86 -4.80 13.78
C PRO A 149 -10.25 -4.20 14.08
N TYR A 150 -10.70 -4.23 15.34
CA TYR A 150 -12.05 -3.83 15.71
C TYR A 150 -12.17 -2.32 15.92
N GLY A 151 -12.64 -1.63 14.87
CA GLY A 151 -12.96 -0.21 14.88
C GLY A 151 -14.48 0.05 14.98
N ARG A 152 -14.84 1.35 15.02
CA ARG A 152 -16.23 1.78 14.74
C ARG A 152 -16.54 1.50 13.26
N LEU A 153 -17.81 1.20 12.95
CA LEU A 153 -18.29 0.96 11.58
C LEU A 153 -17.55 -0.19 10.86
N SER A 154 -17.29 -1.29 11.55
CA SER A 154 -16.81 -2.53 10.92
C SER A 154 -18.02 -3.43 10.65
N ILE A 155 -18.19 -3.85 9.37
CA ILE A 155 -19.24 -4.80 8.98
C ILE A 155 -19.01 -6.14 9.66
N GLU A 156 -17.79 -6.56 9.84
CA GLU A 156 -17.41 -7.79 10.56
C GLU A 156 -17.98 -7.82 12.00
N LYS A 157 -17.95 -6.66 12.70
CA LYS A 157 -18.56 -6.54 14.04
C LYS A 157 -20.08 -6.61 14.00
N SER A 158 -20.71 -6.11 12.95
CA SER A 158 -22.17 -6.15 12.79
C SER A 158 -22.67 -7.57 12.52
N ILE A 159 -21.91 -8.36 11.76
CA ILE A 159 -22.22 -9.76 11.46
C ILE A 159 -22.09 -10.61 12.73
N ALA A 160 -21.00 -10.47 13.47
CA ALA A 160 -20.77 -11.21 14.71
C ALA A 160 -21.87 -10.98 15.76
N ASN A 161 -22.36 -9.74 15.88
CA ASN A 161 -23.46 -9.43 16.81
C ASN A 161 -24.83 -10.03 16.39
N ASN A 162 -25.02 -10.34 15.10
CA ASN A 162 -26.27 -10.96 14.61
C ASN A 162 -26.26 -12.49 14.75
N GLU A 163 -25.09 -13.12 14.88
CA GLU A 163 -24.97 -14.56 15.10
C GLU A 163 -25.18 -14.96 16.58
N GLU A 164 -25.09 -14.00 17.51
CA GLU A 164 -25.30 -14.22 18.95
C GLU A 164 -26.77 -13.98 19.41
N GLN A 165 -27.69 -13.58 18.53
CA GLN A 165 -29.12 -13.39 18.79
C GLN A 165 -29.95 -14.54 18.26
#